data_e5489e2e5a9f606818748d4ffa5cacc9
#
_entry.id   e5489e2e5a9f606818748d4ffa5cacc9
#
_cell.length_a   1.000
_cell.length_b   1.000
_cell.length_c   1.000
_cell.angle_alpha   90.00
_cell.angle_beta   90.00
_cell.angle_gamma   90.00
#
_symmetry.space_group_name_H-M   'P 1'
#
loop_
_entity.id
_entity.type
_entity.pdbx_description
1 polymer ?
#
loop_
_entity_poly.entity_id
_entity_poly.type
_entity_poly.pdbx_seq_one_letter_code
_entity_poly.pdbx_strand_id
1 'polypeptide(L)'
;MEKFITVKGAREHNLKGLDVRIAHGKLTVITGVSGSGKSSLAFDTIFAEGQRRFIESMSAYARQFLGRLDKPAIDDIKGLSPAIAIQQKVSSGNPRSTIGTSTEIYDYLKLLFARIGTTYSPISGAAVQKHQTKDVLHFLDTNWQDAPFAILYALEYNSIENLNKKVELLNKEGFTRLFLDNSFVLIDDIFPFEALPAQLWVVVDRLKNEARELPQQSRLSEGIERAFAEGKGECSLYNASTKELMGFSALFEADGLRFEEPTTPFFAFNNPYGACKRCEGYGMTLGIDEELVIPDRTKSVYEGAIAAWKGENMQEYLQTLLYQASKFDFPIHRSIQELSPAQYALLWTGNKYFIGLNEFFKQIESQTYKIQYRVLLSRYRGKTICPDCNGTRLRKDAAYVKIADKSIQDVVLMSIDDALLYFQGLELDPHQSKVCKHILPEIEQRLSYLQKV
;
A
#
# COMPACT_ATOMS: atom_id res chain seq x y z
N MET A 1 21.12 50.33 1.83
CA MET A 1 19.93 49.50 1.98
C MET A 1 18.85 50.29 2.67
N GLU A 2 17.61 50.27 2.13
CA GLU A 2 16.49 50.91 2.80
C GLU A 2 16.23 50.20 4.15
N LYS A 3 16.03 50.99 5.22
CA LYS A 3 15.83 50.45 6.58
C LYS A 3 14.41 49.92 6.81
N PHE A 4 13.50 50.17 5.86
CA PHE A 4 12.07 49.87 6.01
C PHE A 4 11.46 49.40 4.70
N ILE A 5 10.52 48.49 4.80
CA ILE A 5 9.51 48.26 3.76
C ILE A 5 8.47 49.35 3.92
N THR A 6 8.23 50.13 2.89
CA THR A 6 7.22 51.20 2.91
C THR A 6 6.13 50.89 1.91
N VAL A 7 4.90 50.66 2.40
CA VAL A 7 3.70 50.44 1.60
C VAL A 7 2.87 51.69 1.59
N LYS A 8 2.38 52.13 0.43
CA LYS A 8 1.48 53.28 0.28
C LYS A 8 0.22 52.88 -0.48
N GLY A 9 -0.91 53.30 0.05
CA GLY A 9 -2.22 53.17 -0.58
C GLY A 9 -2.63 51.71 -0.83
N ALA A 10 -2.39 50.79 0.09
CA ALA A 10 -2.83 49.40 -0.05
C ALA A 10 -4.36 49.26 -0.02
N ARG A 11 -4.93 48.64 -1.08
CA ARG A 11 -6.39 48.53 -1.30
C ARG A 11 -6.85 47.10 -1.59
N GLU A 12 -6.00 46.12 -1.33
CA GLU A 12 -6.42 44.72 -1.50
C GLU A 12 -7.55 44.34 -0.53
N HIS A 13 -8.59 43.70 -1.06
CA HIS A 13 -9.76 43.25 -0.32
C HIS A 13 -10.35 44.33 0.57
N ASN A 14 -10.25 44.19 1.91
CA ASN A 14 -10.81 45.11 2.88
C ASN A 14 -9.91 46.30 3.25
N LEU A 15 -8.74 46.43 2.63
CA LEU A 15 -7.83 47.55 2.90
C LEU A 15 -8.35 48.84 2.23
N LYS A 16 -8.33 49.93 2.97
CA LYS A 16 -8.90 51.23 2.55
C LYS A 16 -7.83 52.26 2.26
N GLY A 17 -6.81 51.93 1.46
CA GLY A 17 -5.70 52.84 1.15
C GLY A 17 -4.72 52.99 2.32
N LEU A 18 -4.34 51.87 2.91
CA LEU A 18 -3.47 51.83 4.08
C LEU A 18 -2.02 52.15 3.72
N ASP A 19 -1.44 53.08 4.49
CA ASP A 19 0.01 53.38 4.48
C ASP A 19 0.68 52.72 5.69
N VAL A 20 1.77 51.96 5.48
CA VAL A 20 2.48 51.28 6.56
C VAL A 20 3.98 51.25 6.31
N ARG A 21 4.76 51.33 7.38
CA ARG A 21 6.23 51.15 7.37
C ARG A 21 6.62 50.02 8.29
N ILE A 22 7.35 49.05 7.75
CA ILE A 22 7.79 47.82 8.45
C ILE A 22 9.32 47.83 8.47
N ALA A 23 9.92 47.73 9.64
CA ALA A 23 11.38 47.75 9.79
C ALA A 23 12.02 46.44 9.33
N HIS A 24 13.13 46.54 8.57
CA HIS A 24 13.94 45.37 8.25
C HIS A 24 14.69 44.82 9.47
N GLY A 25 14.93 43.51 9.47
CA GLY A 25 15.70 42.84 10.52
C GLY A 25 15.02 42.81 11.89
N LYS A 26 13.70 42.99 11.92
CA LYS A 26 12.87 42.95 13.13
C LYS A 26 11.73 41.97 12.98
N LEU A 27 11.32 41.36 14.11
CA LEU A 27 10.05 40.66 14.20
C LEU A 27 8.91 41.66 14.25
N THR A 28 8.01 41.60 13.27
CA THR A 28 6.82 42.47 13.22
C THR A 28 5.57 41.59 13.35
N VAL A 29 4.70 41.95 14.28
CA VAL A 29 3.42 41.24 14.51
C VAL A 29 2.28 42.07 13.99
N ILE A 30 1.42 41.51 13.12
CA ILE A 30 0.21 42.15 12.59
C ILE A 30 -0.98 41.58 13.33
N THR A 31 -1.66 42.43 14.12
CA THR A 31 -2.82 42.05 14.94
C THR A 31 -4.09 42.77 14.51
N GLY A 32 -5.24 42.28 14.93
CA GLY A 32 -6.54 42.88 14.66
C GLY A 32 -7.68 41.85 14.68
N VAL A 33 -8.91 42.32 14.63
CA VAL A 33 -10.11 41.47 14.58
C VAL A 33 -10.20 40.67 13.29
N SER A 34 -10.99 39.61 13.27
CA SER A 34 -11.21 38.81 12.04
C SER A 34 -11.79 39.72 10.94
N GLY A 35 -11.32 39.54 9.69
CA GLY A 35 -11.76 40.36 8.56
C GLY A 35 -11.14 41.76 8.46
N SER A 36 -10.24 42.18 9.36
CA SER A 36 -9.61 43.53 9.36
C SER A 36 -8.54 43.73 8.28
N GLY A 37 -8.25 42.74 7.44
CA GLY A 37 -7.26 42.84 6.35
C GLY A 37 -5.82 42.46 6.73
N LYS A 38 -5.57 41.84 7.88
CA LYS A 38 -4.22 41.37 8.31
C LYS A 38 -3.54 40.49 7.25
N SER A 39 -4.25 39.48 6.79
CA SER A 39 -3.77 38.57 5.74
C SER A 39 -3.64 39.29 4.41
N SER A 40 -4.59 40.18 4.06
CA SER A 40 -4.54 40.97 2.83
C SER A 40 -3.31 41.86 2.77
N LEU A 41 -2.90 42.47 3.90
CA LEU A 41 -1.67 43.25 3.96
C LEU A 41 -0.41 42.36 3.82
N ALA A 42 -0.35 41.28 4.61
CA ALA A 42 0.86 40.45 4.68
C ALA A 42 1.05 39.61 3.41
N PHE A 43 0.02 38.87 2.98
CA PHE A 43 0.09 37.92 1.88
C PHE A 43 -0.31 38.52 0.54
N ASP A 44 -1.50 39.11 0.45
CA ASP A 44 -2.06 39.56 -0.83
C ASP A 44 -1.44 40.88 -1.30
N THR A 45 -0.77 41.64 -0.43
CA THR A 45 -0.07 42.89 -0.77
C THR A 45 1.43 42.75 -0.74
N ILE A 46 2.05 42.54 0.44
CA ILE A 46 3.52 42.59 0.60
C ILE A 46 4.18 41.37 -0.03
N PHE A 47 3.72 40.17 0.30
CA PHE A 47 4.27 38.94 -0.26
C PHE A 47 4.01 38.82 -1.78
N ALA A 48 2.79 39.09 -2.22
CA ALA A 48 2.40 39.01 -3.63
C ALA A 48 3.25 39.94 -4.51
N GLU A 49 3.49 41.19 -4.09
CA GLU A 49 4.32 42.15 -4.83
C GLU A 49 5.82 41.75 -4.78
N GLY A 50 6.28 41.23 -3.63
CA GLY A 50 7.64 40.68 -3.52
C GLY A 50 7.90 39.52 -4.47
N GLN A 51 6.94 38.59 -4.54
CA GLN A 51 6.99 37.44 -5.45
C GLN A 51 6.89 37.87 -6.92
N ARG A 52 5.99 38.81 -7.24
CA ARG A 52 5.83 39.36 -8.60
C ARG A 52 7.16 39.97 -9.09
N ARG A 53 7.80 40.84 -8.30
CA ARG A 53 9.09 41.46 -8.65
C ARG A 53 10.22 40.42 -8.77
N PHE A 54 10.23 39.42 -7.91
CA PHE A 54 11.20 38.35 -8.00
C PHE A 54 11.05 37.56 -9.32
N ILE A 55 9.82 37.18 -9.71
CA ILE A 55 9.55 36.51 -10.98
C ILE A 55 9.89 37.41 -12.17
N GLU A 56 9.61 38.71 -12.10
CA GLU A 56 9.99 39.66 -13.15
C GLU A 56 11.50 39.78 -13.35
N SER A 57 12.29 39.55 -12.30
CA SER A 57 13.75 39.54 -12.37
C SER A 57 14.35 38.30 -13.03
N MET A 58 13.55 37.24 -13.21
CA MET A 58 13.97 35.99 -13.83
C MET A 58 14.08 36.09 -15.37
N SER A 59 14.75 35.12 -16.00
CA SER A 59 14.84 35.02 -17.46
C SER A 59 13.47 34.89 -18.12
N ALA A 60 13.34 35.32 -19.39
CA ALA A 60 12.10 35.20 -20.15
C ALA A 60 11.61 33.75 -20.23
N TYR A 61 12.51 32.77 -20.30
CA TYR A 61 12.19 31.35 -20.32
C TYR A 61 11.57 30.91 -18.98
N ALA A 62 12.15 31.25 -17.84
CA ALA A 62 11.63 30.89 -16.53
C ALA A 62 10.24 31.50 -16.27
N ARG A 63 10.02 32.77 -16.69
CA ARG A 63 8.72 33.45 -16.57
C ARG A 63 7.59 32.74 -17.36
N GLN A 64 7.90 32.12 -18.48
CA GLN A 64 6.92 31.40 -19.29
C GLN A 64 6.28 30.21 -18.52
N PHE A 65 7.04 29.56 -17.65
CA PHE A 65 6.55 28.44 -16.82
C PHE A 65 5.85 28.86 -15.53
N LEU A 66 6.24 30.01 -14.95
CA LEU A 66 5.70 30.48 -13.67
C LEU A 66 4.40 31.28 -13.82
N GLY A 67 4.06 31.65 -15.03
CA GLY A 67 2.89 32.48 -15.31
C GLY A 67 3.11 33.95 -14.94
N ARG A 68 2.13 34.79 -15.32
CA ARG A 68 2.11 36.23 -14.99
C ARG A 68 1.32 36.43 -13.71
N LEU A 69 1.93 37.07 -12.72
CA LEU A 69 1.24 37.48 -11.49
C LEU A 69 0.64 38.88 -11.65
N ASP A 70 -0.56 39.04 -11.19
CA ASP A 70 -1.25 40.35 -11.16
C ASP A 70 -0.56 41.26 -10.14
N LYS A 71 -0.55 42.56 -10.46
CA LYS A 71 -0.03 43.57 -9.55
C LYS A 71 -1.07 43.84 -8.46
N PRO A 72 -0.71 43.77 -7.16
CA PRO A 72 -1.63 44.14 -6.09
C PRO A 72 -2.13 45.58 -6.21
N ALA A 73 -3.32 45.85 -5.67
CA ALA A 73 -3.93 47.17 -5.66
C ALA A 73 -3.25 48.07 -4.64
N ILE A 74 -2.10 48.67 -5.05
CA ILE A 74 -1.25 49.57 -4.25
C ILE A 74 -0.79 50.72 -5.09
N ASP A 75 -0.55 51.88 -4.43
CA ASP A 75 0.01 53.04 -5.10
C ASP A 75 1.53 52.86 -5.29
N ASP A 76 2.25 52.56 -4.21
CA ASP A 76 3.72 52.31 -4.25
C ASP A 76 4.18 51.39 -3.11
N ILE A 77 5.23 50.62 -3.37
CA ILE A 77 5.92 49.85 -2.34
C ILE A 77 7.43 49.85 -2.57
N LYS A 78 8.18 50.21 -1.53
CA LYS A 78 9.65 50.28 -1.55
C LYS A 78 10.28 49.40 -0.49
N GLY A 79 11.54 49.03 -0.70
CA GLY A 79 12.32 48.24 0.27
C GLY A 79 11.96 46.77 0.30
N LEU A 80 11.22 46.22 -0.68
CA LEU A 80 10.94 44.78 -0.73
C LEU A 80 12.16 44.01 -1.13
N SER A 81 12.43 42.94 -0.36
CA SER A 81 13.33 41.83 -0.72
C SER A 81 12.53 40.63 -1.19
N PRO A 82 13.13 39.63 -1.85
CA PRO A 82 12.50 38.35 -2.10
C PRO A 82 11.91 37.80 -0.80
N ALA A 83 10.63 37.40 -0.85
CA ALA A 83 9.87 37.01 0.33
C ALA A 83 9.44 35.54 0.25
N ILE A 84 9.38 34.89 1.41
CA ILE A 84 8.82 33.56 1.58
C ILE A 84 7.57 33.70 2.48
N ALA A 85 6.47 33.10 2.07
CA ALA A 85 5.25 33.04 2.87
C ALA A 85 4.94 31.59 3.28
N ILE A 86 4.64 31.43 4.56
CA ILE A 86 4.14 30.16 5.11
C ILE A 86 2.70 30.39 5.53
N GLN A 87 1.77 29.71 4.89
CA GLN A 87 0.34 29.80 5.18
C GLN A 87 -0.17 28.50 5.76
N GLN A 88 -1.05 28.59 6.74
CA GLN A 88 -1.83 27.47 7.21
C GLN A 88 -2.88 27.13 6.14
N LYS A 89 -2.70 26.02 5.43
CA LYS A 89 -3.70 25.49 4.49
C LYS A 89 -4.52 24.42 5.18
N VAL A 90 -5.83 24.61 5.20
CA VAL A 90 -6.79 23.64 5.77
C VAL A 90 -6.98 22.42 4.84
N SER A 91 -6.76 22.59 3.53
CA SER A 91 -6.83 21.49 2.56
C SER A 91 -5.75 21.63 1.50
N SER A 92 -5.11 20.52 1.13
CA SER A 92 -4.27 20.46 -0.06
C SER A 92 -5.15 20.31 -1.30
N GLY A 93 -4.86 21.05 -2.37
CA GLY A 93 -5.52 20.88 -3.66
C GLY A 93 -5.23 19.53 -4.34
N ASN A 94 -4.27 18.78 -3.82
CA ASN A 94 -3.91 17.48 -4.35
C ASN A 94 -4.61 16.35 -3.56
N PRO A 95 -5.57 15.64 -4.16
CA PRO A 95 -6.34 14.59 -3.47
C PRO A 95 -5.48 13.37 -3.08
N ARG A 96 -4.26 13.25 -3.60
CA ARG A 96 -3.30 12.20 -3.22
C ARG A 96 -2.39 12.61 -2.07
N SER A 97 -2.38 13.88 -1.64
CA SER A 97 -1.59 14.33 -0.51
C SER A 97 -2.11 13.73 0.80
N THR A 98 -1.19 13.33 1.67
CA THR A 98 -1.44 12.80 3.01
C THR A 98 -0.47 13.45 4.00
N ILE A 99 -0.73 13.34 5.30
CA ILE A 99 0.23 13.76 6.33
C ILE A 99 1.58 13.08 6.07
N GLY A 100 1.59 11.76 5.85
CA GLY A 100 2.81 10.99 5.60
C GLY A 100 3.62 11.47 4.39
N THR A 101 2.96 11.90 3.28
CA THR A 101 3.67 12.43 2.12
C THR A 101 4.13 13.88 2.30
N SER A 102 3.37 14.70 3.03
CA SER A 102 3.72 16.10 3.30
C SER A 102 4.86 16.25 4.30
N THR A 103 5.05 15.24 5.17
CA THR A 103 6.12 15.18 6.16
C THR A 103 7.29 14.30 5.74
N GLU A 104 7.24 13.74 4.52
CA GLU A 104 8.21 12.77 3.97
C GLU A 104 8.31 11.44 4.74
N ILE A 105 7.55 11.25 5.82
CA ILE A 105 7.53 9.99 6.60
C ILE A 105 7.23 8.80 5.69
N TYR A 106 6.29 8.97 4.75
CA TYR A 106 5.89 7.91 3.84
C TYR A 106 7.02 7.43 2.92
N ASP A 107 7.93 8.32 2.52
CA ASP A 107 9.08 7.95 1.69
C ASP A 107 10.06 7.05 2.47
N TYR A 108 10.28 7.35 3.74
CA TYR A 108 11.07 6.48 4.62
C TYR A 108 10.35 5.15 4.92
N LEU A 109 9.02 5.15 5.08
CA LEU A 109 8.24 3.91 5.27
C LEU A 109 8.39 2.98 4.07
N LYS A 110 8.22 3.48 2.84
CA LYS A 110 8.42 2.69 1.62
C LYS A 110 9.81 2.06 1.57
N LEU A 111 10.83 2.84 1.92
CA LEU A 111 12.21 2.38 1.93
C LEU A 111 12.42 1.32 3.02
N LEU A 112 11.90 1.53 4.21
CA LEU A 112 12.00 0.59 5.33
C LEU A 112 11.38 -0.77 4.97
N PHE A 113 10.12 -0.78 4.52
CA PHE A 113 9.42 -2.01 4.14
C PHE A 113 10.06 -2.72 2.94
N ALA A 114 10.63 -1.98 1.99
CA ALA A 114 11.38 -2.56 0.87
C ALA A 114 12.73 -3.18 1.28
N ARG A 115 13.32 -2.74 2.39
CA ARG A 115 14.66 -3.19 2.83
C ARG A 115 14.63 -4.33 3.84
N ILE A 116 13.69 -4.30 4.78
CA ILE A 116 13.63 -5.29 5.87
C ILE A 116 12.26 -5.98 6.00
N GLY A 117 11.29 -5.62 5.16
CA GLY A 117 9.99 -6.27 5.15
C GLY A 117 10.09 -7.72 4.67
N THR A 118 9.45 -8.63 5.39
CA THR A 118 9.33 -10.04 5.01
C THR A 118 7.93 -10.29 4.43
N THR A 119 7.88 -10.92 3.26
CA THR A 119 6.61 -11.34 2.64
C THR A 119 6.11 -12.62 3.28
N TYR A 120 4.83 -12.68 3.60
CA TYR A 120 4.18 -13.87 4.15
C TYR A 120 3.06 -14.36 3.23
N SER A 121 2.94 -15.67 3.09
CA SER A 121 1.83 -16.26 2.36
C SER A 121 0.49 -15.99 3.08
N PRO A 122 -0.55 -15.53 2.37
CA PRO A 122 -1.88 -15.36 2.96
C PRO A 122 -2.60 -16.69 3.24
N ILE A 123 -2.08 -17.84 2.76
CA ILE A 123 -2.66 -19.16 2.93
C ILE A 123 -2.10 -19.83 4.19
N SER A 124 -0.79 -20.04 4.25
CA SER A 124 -0.12 -20.75 5.35
C SER A 124 0.42 -19.81 6.43
N GLY A 125 0.61 -18.52 6.14
CA GLY A 125 1.32 -17.59 7.00
C GLY A 125 2.84 -17.80 7.02
N ALA A 126 3.38 -18.70 6.19
CA ALA A 126 4.82 -18.95 6.08
C ALA A 126 5.53 -17.77 5.40
N ALA A 127 6.76 -17.49 5.84
CA ALA A 127 7.60 -16.51 5.17
C ALA A 127 7.99 -16.99 3.76
N VAL A 128 7.79 -16.11 2.78
CA VAL A 128 8.18 -16.35 1.39
C VAL A 128 9.67 -16.03 1.26
N GLN A 129 10.45 -17.00 0.93
CA GLN A 129 11.89 -16.87 0.77
C GLN A 129 12.32 -17.30 -0.62
N LYS A 130 13.28 -16.57 -1.15
CA LYS A 130 13.96 -16.92 -2.40
C LYS A 130 15.31 -17.52 -2.02
N HIS A 131 15.47 -18.81 -2.27
CA HIS A 131 16.71 -19.47 -1.97
C HIS A 131 17.77 -19.20 -3.06
N GLN A 132 18.98 -18.97 -2.63
CA GLN A 132 20.16 -18.87 -3.46
C GLN A 132 21.09 -20.05 -3.21
N THR A 133 22.05 -20.27 -4.08
CA THR A 133 23.07 -21.31 -3.92
C THR A 133 23.70 -21.30 -2.52
N LYS A 134 23.98 -20.10 -1.97
CA LYS A 134 24.52 -19.94 -0.60
C LYS A 134 23.60 -20.49 0.50
N ASP A 135 22.29 -20.40 0.32
CA ASP A 135 21.32 -20.84 1.34
C ASP A 135 21.24 -22.38 1.35
N VAL A 136 21.33 -22.99 0.17
CA VAL A 136 21.43 -24.45 0.01
C VAL A 136 22.74 -24.97 0.61
N LEU A 137 23.86 -24.27 0.39
CA LEU A 137 25.16 -24.61 0.99
C LEU A 137 25.11 -24.51 2.51
N HIS A 138 24.54 -23.43 3.03
CA HIS A 138 24.39 -23.24 4.47
C HIS A 138 23.51 -24.34 5.11
N PHE A 139 22.42 -24.71 4.44
CA PHE A 139 21.57 -25.82 4.89
C PHE A 139 22.36 -27.12 4.98
N LEU A 140 23.15 -27.47 3.96
CA LEU A 140 23.98 -28.66 3.95
C LEU A 140 24.99 -28.67 5.10
N ASP A 141 25.66 -27.53 5.34
CA ASP A 141 26.67 -27.40 6.39
C ASP A 141 26.08 -27.50 7.79
N THR A 142 24.83 -27.07 7.96
CA THR A 142 24.18 -27.06 9.26
C THR A 142 23.47 -28.38 9.57
N ASN A 143 22.81 -29.00 8.58
CA ASN A 143 21.88 -30.09 8.84
C ASN A 143 22.38 -31.47 8.37
N TRP A 144 23.20 -31.54 7.32
CA TRP A 144 23.61 -32.79 6.73
C TRP A 144 25.13 -32.93 6.66
N GLN A 145 25.80 -32.74 7.78
CA GLN A 145 27.25 -32.96 7.89
C GLN A 145 27.59 -34.44 7.64
N ASP A 146 28.65 -34.69 6.87
CA ASP A 146 29.16 -36.01 6.50
C ASP A 146 28.15 -36.97 5.85
N ALA A 147 26.98 -36.50 5.47
CA ALA A 147 25.94 -37.30 4.85
C ALA A 147 26.12 -37.40 3.32
N PRO A 148 25.88 -38.56 2.71
CA PRO A 148 25.78 -38.71 1.26
C PRO A 148 24.44 -38.11 0.80
N PHE A 149 24.48 -37.25 -0.21
CA PHE A 149 23.29 -36.60 -0.77
C PHE A 149 23.33 -36.52 -2.30
N ALA A 150 22.18 -36.30 -2.90
CA ALA A 150 22.04 -36.05 -4.32
C ALA A 150 21.37 -34.66 -4.54
N ILE A 151 21.82 -33.98 -5.59
CA ILE A 151 21.21 -32.75 -6.10
C ILE A 151 20.25 -33.15 -7.20
N LEU A 152 19.00 -32.76 -7.08
CA LEU A 152 17.90 -33.15 -7.95
C LEU A 152 17.14 -31.94 -8.46
N TYR A 153 16.49 -32.09 -9.61
CA TYR A 153 15.37 -31.20 -10.00
C TYR A 153 14.21 -32.04 -10.54
N ALA A 154 12.99 -31.57 -10.34
CA ALA A 154 11.79 -32.23 -10.80
C ALA A 154 11.65 -32.13 -12.32
N LEU A 155 11.36 -33.23 -13.00
CA LEU A 155 11.06 -33.23 -14.42
C LEU A 155 9.56 -33.11 -14.65
N GLU A 156 9.13 -32.01 -15.27
CA GLU A 156 7.73 -31.82 -15.65
C GLU A 156 7.41 -32.58 -16.94
N TYR A 157 6.29 -33.29 -16.97
CA TYR A 157 5.77 -33.98 -18.14
C TYR A 157 4.25 -34.04 -18.10
N ASN A 158 3.63 -34.12 -19.27
CA ASN A 158 2.16 -34.17 -19.42
C ASN A 158 1.66 -35.42 -20.21
N SER A 159 2.56 -36.13 -20.84
CA SER A 159 2.27 -37.36 -21.57
C SER A 159 3.51 -38.28 -21.62
N ILE A 160 3.29 -39.56 -21.90
CA ILE A 160 4.39 -40.57 -22.05
C ILE A 160 5.32 -40.15 -23.20
N GLU A 161 4.78 -39.69 -24.32
CA GLU A 161 5.56 -39.21 -25.45
C GLU A 161 6.45 -38.03 -25.11
N ASN A 162 5.89 -37.07 -24.34
CA ASN A 162 6.63 -35.88 -23.87
C ASN A 162 7.74 -36.30 -22.88
N LEU A 163 7.42 -37.20 -21.96
CA LEU A 163 8.41 -37.77 -21.02
C LEU A 163 9.56 -38.41 -21.76
N ASN A 164 9.28 -39.36 -22.70
CA ASN A 164 10.30 -40.07 -23.43
C ASN A 164 11.19 -39.11 -24.26
N LYS A 165 10.62 -38.14 -24.94
CA LYS A 165 11.39 -37.10 -25.65
C LYS A 165 12.33 -36.33 -24.73
N LYS A 166 11.85 -35.93 -23.53
CA LYS A 166 12.68 -35.23 -22.56
C LYS A 166 13.80 -36.09 -22.00
N VAL A 167 13.51 -37.35 -21.68
CA VAL A 167 14.53 -38.29 -21.16
C VAL A 167 15.59 -38.59 -22.23
N GLU A 168 15.21 -38.75 -23.50
CA GLU A 168 16.15 -38.89 -24.61
C GLU A 168 17.07 -37.66 -24.75
N LEU A 169 16.52 -36.43 -24.59
CA LEU A 169 17.30 -35.19 -24.61
C LEU A 169 18.28 -35.15 -23.43
N LEU A 170 17.82 -35.45 -22.22
CA LEU A 170 18.65 -35.49 -21.02
C LEU A 170 19.83 -36.49 -21.17
N ASN A 171 19.58 -37.63 -21.76
CA ASN A 171 20.65 -38.61 -22.03
C ASN A 171 21.71 -38.05 -23.00
N LYS A 172 21.27 -37.30 -24.04
CA LYS A 172 22.18 -36.60 -24.98
C LYS A 172 22.97 -35.48 -24.32
N GLU A 173 22.40 -34.81 -23.28
CA GLU A 173 23.05 -33.77 -22.47
C GLU A 173 23.98 -34.32 -21.39
N GLY A 174 24.08 -35.66 -21.28
CA GLY A 174 25.00 -36.36 -20.38
C GLY A 174 24.45 -36.68 -19.00
N PHE A 175 23.14 -36.52 -18.77
CA PHE A 175 22.50 -37.05 -17.59
C PHE A 175 22.32 -38.55 -17.74
N THR A 176 22.75 -39.30 -16.73
CA THR A 176 22.74 -40.80 -16.78
C THR A 176 21.80 -41.42 -15.77
N ARG A 177 21.31 -40.64 -14.80
CA ARG A 177 20.51 -41.14 -13.68
C ARG A 177 19.27 -40.32 -13.42
N LEU A 178 18.21 -41.02 -13.07
CA LEU A 178 16.96 -40.48 -12.57
C LEU A 178 16.72 -40.96 -11.14
N PHE A 179 15.86 -40.24 -10.43
CA PHE A 179 15.40 -40.67 -9.11
C PHE A 179 13.89 -40.86 -9.17
N LEU A 180 13.46 -42.06 -8.91
CA LEU A 180 12.08 -42.54 -9.01
C LEU A 180 11.79 -43.48 -7.84
N ASP A 181 10.63 -43.35 -7.20
CA ASP A 181 10.16 -44.20 -6.11
C ASP A 181 11.23 -44.42 -5.01
N ASN A 182 11.87 -43.34 -4.57
CA ASN A 182 12.96 -43.32 -3.60
C ASN A 182 14.20 -44.13 -3.99
N SER A 183 14.40 -44.39 -5.28
CA SER A 183 15.52 -45.17 -5.80
C SER A 183 16.22 -44.44 -6.95
N PHE A 184 17.54 -44.58 -7.01
CA PHE A 184 18.34 -44.10 -8.13
C PHE A 184 18.35 -45.16 -9.22
N VAL A 185 17.94 -44.80 -10.44
CA VAL A 185 17.88 -45.70 -11.61
C VAL A 185 18.70 -45.09 -12.76
N LEU A 186 19.31 -45.97 -13.58
CA LEU A 186 19.97 -45.53 -14.81
C LEU A 186 18.91 -45.28 -15.88
N ILE A 187 19.12 -44.27 -16.73
CA ILE A 187 18.21 -43.97 -17.83
C ILE A 187 18.14 -45.17 -18.78
N ASP A 188 19.24 -45.78 -19.07
CA ASP A 188 19.34 -46.95 -20.00
C ASP A 188 18.58 -48.19 -19.51
N ASP A 189 18.35 -48.31 -18.19
CA ASP A 189 17.66 -49.47 -17.61
C ASP A 189 16.12 -49.34 -17.68
N ILE A 190 15.59 -48.10 -17.77
CA ILE A 190 14.16 -47.85 -17.69
C ILE A 190 13.57 -47.16 -18.93
N PHE A 191 14.42 -46.73 -19.86
CA PHE A 191 13.97 -46.07 -21.09
C PHE A 191 13.72 -47.11 -22.21
N PRO A 192 12.60 -47.00 -22.99
CA PRO A 192 11.55 -46.00 -22.89
C PRO A 192 10.52 -46.27 -21.77
N PHE A 193 9.92 -45.21 -21.23
CA PHE A 193 8.82 -45.32 -20.25
C PHE A 193 7.56 -45.85 -20.95
N GLU A 194 6.90 -46.82 -20.35
CA GLU A 194 5.62 -47.39 -20.79
C GLU A 194 4.43 -46.78 -20.02
N ALA A 195 4.68 -46.24 -18.81
CA ALA A 195 3.68 -45.59 -17.97
C ALA A 195 4.20 -44.25 -17.42
N LEU A 196 3.29 -43.35 -17.09
CA LEU A 196 3.66 -42.07 -16.45
C LEU A 196 3.92 -42.30 -14.96
N PRO A 197 5.13 -42.04 -14.45
CA PRO A 197 5.38 -42.03 -13.02
C PRO A 197 4.67 -40.87 -12.37
N ALA A 198 4.32 -41.00 -11.07
CA ALA A 198 3.67 -39.91 -10.32
C ALA A 198 4.59 -38.69 -10.15
N GLN A 199 5.90 -38.97 -9.95
CA GLN A 199 6.93 -37.93 -9.85
C GLN A 199 8.27 -38.50 -10.28
N LEU A 200 9.05 -37.71 -11.00
CA LEU A 200 10.37 -38.08 -11.51
C LEU A 200 11.34 -36.95 -11.35
N TRP A 201 12.51 -37.21 -10.80
CA TRP A 201 13.58 -36.22 -10.69
C TRP A 201 14.79 -36.63 -11.53
N VAL A 202 15.49 -35.65 -12.03
CA VAL A 202 16.77 -35.79 -12.68
C VAL A 202 17.88 -35.61 -11.64
N VAL A 203 18.84 -36.54 -11.62
CA VAL A 203 20.01 -36.48 -10.73
C VAL A 203 21.09 -35.64 -11.41
N VAL A 204 21.36 -34.44 -10.84
CA VAL A 204 22.42 -33.55 -11.34
C VAL A 204 23.78 -34.02 -10.86
N ASP A 205 23.90 -34.29 -9.57
CA ASP A 205 25.15 -34.81 -8.99
C ASP A 205 24.86 -35.61 -7.71
N ARG A 206 25.83 -36.45 -7.31
CA ARG A 206 25.82 -37.22 -6.06
C ARG A 206 27.13 -36.97 -5.33
N LEU A 207 27.04 -36.44 -4.13
CA LEU A 207 28.19 -36.00 -3.36
C LEU A 207 28.08 -36.48 -1.92
N LYS A 208 29.18 -36.37 -1.18
CA LYS A 208 29.20 -36.51 0.27
C LYS A 208 29.58 -35.17 0.87
N ASN A 209 28.88 -34.76 1.93
CA ASN A 209 29.13 -33.49 2.58
C ASN A 209 30.30 -33.64 3.57
N GLU A 210 31.50 -33.77 3.05
CA GLU A 210 32.75 -33.81 3.84
C GLU A 210 33.38 -32.42 3.91
N ALA A 211 34.44 -32.25 4.74
CA ALA A 211 35.22 -31.03 4.78
C ALA A 211 35.72 -30.65 3.36
N ARG A 212 35.26 -29.49 2.89
CA ARG A 212 35.34 -29.14 1.46
C ARG A 212 36.65 -28.45 1.13
N GLU A 213 37.42 -29.06 0.27
CA GLU A 213 38.47 -28.35 -0.46
C GLU A 213 37.86 -27.48 -1.58
N LEU A 214 38.56 -26.42 -2.01
CA LEU A 214 38.07 -25.45 -3.03
C LEU A 214 37.47 -26.10 -4.30
N PRO A 215 38.06 -27.18 -4.90
CA PRO A 215 37.48 -27.82 -6.07
C PRO A 215 36.13 -28.47 -5.83
N GLN A 216 35.91 -29.04 -4.65
CA GLN A 216 34.64 -29.68 -4.29
C GLN A 216 33.53 -28.64 -4.02
N GLN A 217 33.90 -27.51 -3.45
CA GLN A 217 32.97 -26.41 -3.23
C GLN A 217 32.47 -25.80 -4.55
N SER A 218 33.37 -25.63 -5.54
CA SER A 218 32.99 -25.16 -6.88
C SER A 218 32.03 -26.11 -7.57
N ARG A 219 32.35 -27.42 -7.56
CA ARG A 219 31.51 -28.48 -8.15
C ARG A 219 30.11 -28.50 -7.54
N LEU A 220 30.03 -28.36 -6.22
CA LEU A 220 28.76 -28.35 -5.50
C LEU A 220 27.93 -27.11 -5.87
N SER A 221 28.57 -25.94 -5.91
CA SER A 221 27.87 -24.70 -6.32
C SER A 221 27.36 -24.77 -7.75
N GLU A 222 28.18 -25.26 -8.69
CA GLU A 222 27.79 -25.49 -10.09
C GLU A 222 26.64 -26.51 -10.22
N GLY A 223 26.66 -27.57 -9.42
CA GLY A 223 25.58 -28.56 -9.40
C GLY A 223 24.26 -27.98 -8.91
N ILE A 224 24.28 -27.15 -7.87
CA ILE A 224 23.10 -26.46 -7.34
C ILE A 224 22.58 -25.43 -8.35
N GLU A 225 23.46 -24.63 -8.95
CA GLU A 225 23.09 -23.64 -9.97
C GLU A 225 22.47 -24.31 -11.20
N ARG A 226 23.05 -25.41 -11.64
CA ARG A 226 22.50 -26.23 -12.74
C ARG A 226 21.12 -26.78 -12.39
N ALA A 227 20.92 -27.28 -11.15
CA ALA A 227 19.63 -27.78 -10.71
C ALA A 227 18.56 -26.64 -10.71
N PHE A 228 18.89 -25.47 -10.24
CA PHE A 228 17.97 -24.32 -10.32
C PHE A 228 17.67 -23.89 -11.76
N ALA A 229 18.68 -23.92 -12.65
CA ALA A 229 18.50 -23.53 -14.05
C ALA A 229 17.60 -24.52 -14.80
N GLU A 230 17.88 -25.80 -14.71
CA GLU A 230 17.12 -26.88 -15.38
C GLU A 230 15.75 -27.11 -14.74
N GLY A 231 15.67 -26.98 -13.40
CA GLY A 231 14.43 -27.08 -12.61
C GLY A 231 13.58 -25.84 -12.64
N LYS A 232 13.84 -24.85 -13.55
CA LYS A 232 13.08 -23.61 -13.68
C LYS A 232 12.97 -22.81 -12.37
N GLY A 233 14.01 -22.83 -11.58
CA GLY A 233 14.09 -22.15 -10.27
C GLY A 233 13.84 -23.09 -9.08
N GLU A 234 13.60 -24.37 -9.29
CA GLU A 234 13.46 -25.36 -8.22
C GLU A 234 14.68 -26.28 -8.17
N CYS A 235 15.13 -26.56 -6.95
CA CYS A 235 16.20 -27.50 -6.65
C CYS A 235 15.79 -28.34 -5.45
N SER A 236 16.09 -29.63 -5.48
CA SER A 236 15.85 -30.55 -4.36
C SER A 236 17.14 -31.26 -3.96
N LEU A 237 17.31 -31.42 -2.66
CA LEU A 237 18.38 -32.26 -2.12
C LEU A 237 17.77 -33.54 -1.53
N TYR A 238 18.37 -34.68 -1.81
CA TYR A 238 17.96 -35.96 -1.23
C TYR A 238 19.10 -36.54 -0.39
N ASN A 239 18.83 -36.77 0.89
CA ASN A 239 19.77 -37.43 1.80
C ASN A 239 19.62 -38.92 1.66
N ALA A 240 20.67 -39.61 1.19
CA ALA A 240 20.65 -41.06 0.96
C ALA A 240 20.64 -41.89 2.26
N SER A 241 21.05 -41.32 3.39
CA SER A 241 21.06 -41.99 4.69
C SER A 241 19.71 -41.91 5.41
N THR A 242 19.11 -40.72 5.48
CA THR A 242 17.83 -40.48 6.16
C THR A 242 16.61 -40.65 5.26
N LYS A 243 16.82 -40.71 3.94
CA LYS A 243 15.77 -40.75 2.89
C LYS A 243 14.91 -39.49 2.90
N GLU A 244 15.43 -38.37 3.38
CA GLU A 244 14.78 -37.10 3.45
C GLU A 244 14.96 -36.33 2.12
N LEU A 245 13.88 -35.74 1.60
CA LEU A 245 13.88 -34.87 0.43
C LEU A 245 13.59 -33.43 0.90
N MET A 246 14.53 -32.51 0.60
CA MET A 246 14.40 -31.09 0.94
C MET A 246 14.36 -30.26 -0.34
N GLY A 247 13.29 -29.49 -0.53
CA GLY A 247 13.09 -28.61 -1.67
C GLY A 247 13.57 -27.18 -1.39
N PHE A 248 14.15 -26.56 -2.42
CA PHE A 248 14.56 -25.14 -2.44
C PHE A 248 13.99 -24.50 -3.69
N SER A 249 13.50 -23.28 -3.56
CA SER A 249 13.01 -22.50 -4.71
C SER A 249 13.76 -21.18 -4.81
N ALA A 250 14.29 -20.88 -6.00
CA ALA A 250 14.83 -19.58 -6.37
C ALA A 250 13.72 -18.61 -6.81
N LEU A 251 12.48 -19.09 -6.90
CA LEU A 251 11.30 -18.30 -7.19
C LEU A 251 10.75 -17.68 -5.90
N PHE A 252 10.19 -16.49 -6.02
CA PHE A 252 9.55 -15.84 -4.90
C PHE A 252 8.09 -16.28 -4.82
N GLU A 253 7.88 -17.50 -4.29
CA GLU A 253 6.58 -18.16 -4.25
C GLU A 253 6.40 -19.02 -2.99
N ALA A 254 5.17 -19.21 -2.58
CA ALA A 254 4.76 -20.11 -1.51
C ALA A 254 3.31 -20.55 -1.72
N ASP A 255 2.96 -21.76 -1.31
CA ASP A 255 1.59 -22.32 -1.40
C ASP A 255 0.99 -22.26 -2.83
N GLY A 256 1.81 -22.36 -3.87
CA GLY A 256 1.38 -22.24 -5.26
C GLY A 256 1.05 -20.81 -5.71
N LEU A 257 1.31 -19.80 -4.86
CA LEU A 257 1.16 -18.39 -5.20
C LEU A 257 2.53 -17.78 -5.49
N ARG A 258 2.61 -17.05 -6.60
CA ARG A 258 3.78 -16.26 -6.95
C ARG A 258 3.63 -14.84 -6.41
N PHE A 259 4.65 -14.38 -5.69
CA PHE A 259 4.70 -13.04 -5.10
C PHE A 259 5.64 -12.14 -5.90
N GLU A 260 5.42 -10.85 -5.78
CA GLU A 260 6.34 -9.84 -6.30
C GLU A 260 7.31 -9.42 -5.19
N GLU A 261 8.59 -9.22 -5.55
CA GLU A 261 9.59 -8.75 -4.59
C GLU A 261 9.23 -7.34 -4.10
N PRO A 262 9.27 -7.09 -2.77
CA PRO A 262 8.92 -5.80 -2.20
C PRO A 262 9.99 -4.75 -2.52
N THR A 263 9.72 -3.92 -3.53
CA THR A 263 10.55 -2.78 -3.91
C THR A 263 9.93 -1.47 -3.44
N THR A 264 10.69 -0.37 -3.42
CA THR A 264 10.14 0.95 -3.06
C THR A 264 8.94 1.37 -3.93
N PRO A 265 8.94 1.17 -5.28
CA PRO A 265 7.75 1.40 -6.10
C PRO A 265 6.54 0.52 -5.76
N PHE A 266 6.75 -0.70 -5.25
CA PHE A 266 5.70 -1.60 -4.82
C PHE A 266 4.81 -0.99 -3.72
N PHE A 267 5.38 -0.15 -2.87
CA PHE A 267 4.69 0.57 -1.79
C PHE A 267 4.30 2.01 -2.17
N ALA A 268 4.41 2.42 -3.43
CA ALA A 268 4.13 3.78 -3.84
C ALA A 268 2.71 3.93 -4.40
N PHE A 269 1.77 4.43 -3.60
CA PHE A 269 0.38 4.62 -4.05
C PHE A 269 0.19 5.71 -5.11
N ASN A 270 1.18 6.56 -5.34
CA ASN A 270 1.21 7.54 -6.42
C ASN A 270 1.78 6.99 -7.73
N ASN A 271 2.17 5.72 -7.75
CA ASN A 271 2.63 4.98 -8.92
C ASN A 271 1.60 3.88 -9.25
N PRO A 272 1.20 3.67 -10.51
CA PRO A 272 0.28 2.61 -10.91
C PRO A 272 0.66 1.21 -10.46
N TYR A 273 1.96 0.94 -10.28
CA TYR A 273 2.47 -0.34 -9.80
C TYR A 273 2.12 -0.62 -8.34
N GLY A 274 2.23 0.37 -7.44
CA GLY A 274 1.94 0.22 -6.01
C GLY A 274 0.52 0.63 -5.60
N ALA A 275 -0.20 1.34 -6.47
CA ALA A 275 -1.53 1.84 -6.18
C ALA A 275 -2.59 0.72 -6.13
N CYS A 276 -3.58 0.90 -5.30
CA CYS A 276 -4.80 0.10 -5.34
C CYS A 276 -5.45 0.19 -6.72
N LYS A 277 -5.73 -0.93 -7.36
CA LYS A 277 -6.29 -0.99 -8.72
C LYS A 277 -7.67 -0.36 -8.83
N ARG A 278 -8.47 -0.38 -7.76
CA ARG A 278 -9.83 0.15 -7.75
C ARG A 278 -9.89 1.68 -7.61
N CYS A 279 -9.12 2.24 -6.68
CA CYS A 279 -9.14 3.67 -6.41
C CYS A 279 -7.92 4.42 -6.97
N GLU A 280 -7.01 3.73 -7.67
CA GLU A 280 -5.83 4.31 -8.33
C GLU A 280 -4.97 5.19 -7.39
N GLY A 281 -4.91 4.83 -6.11
CA GLY A 281 -4.14 5.56 -5.10
C GLY A 281 -4.86 6.75 -4.46
N TYR A 282 -6.15 6.96 -4.76
CA TYR A 282 -6.94 8.02 -4.12
C TYR A 282 -7.45 7.65 -2.72
N GLY A 283 -7.57 6.36 -2.41
CA GLY A 283 -8.09 5.85 -1.14
C GLY A 283 -9.61 5.93 -1.02
N MET A 284 -10.27 6.59 -1.96
CA MET A 284 -11.72 6.79 -2.00
C MET A 284 -12.26 6.40 -3.38
N THR A 285 -13.53 6.02 -3.42
CA THR A 285 -14.30 5.73 -4.62
C THR A 285 -15.64 6.43 -4.57
N LEU A 286 -16.30 6.59 -5.71
CA LEU A 286 -17.70 6.98 -5.71
C LEU A 286 -18.53 5.79 -5.24
N GLY A 287 -19.20 5.94 -4.13
CA GLY A 287 -20.06 4.93 -3.54
C GLY A 287 -21.28 5.57 -2.89
N ILE A 288 -22.06 4.76 -2.20
CA ILE A 288 -23.20 5.27 -1.39
C ILE A 288 -22.62 5.85 -0.11
N ASP A 289 -22.87 7.14 0.11
CA ASP A 289 -22.36 7.88 1.26
C ASP A 289 -23.35 7.74 2.42
N GLU A 290 -22.87 7.14 3.52
CA GLU A 290 -23.69 6.91 4.72
C GLU A 290 -24.24 8.20 5.31
N GLU A 291 -23.49 9.30 5.26
CA GLU A 291 -23.92 10.59 5.79
C GLU A 291 -25.02 11.24 4.95
N LEU A 292 -25.03 10.96 3.64
CA LEU A 292 -26.11 11.40 2.78
C LEU A 292 -27.37 10.53 2.95
N VAL A 293 -27.20 9.23 3.24
CA VAL A 293 -28.29 8.30 3.48
C VAL A 293 -28.93 8.54 4.86
N ILE A 294 -28.11 8.80 5.89
CA ILE A 294 -28.54 9.05 7.28
C ILE A 294 -27.94 10.39 7.74
N PRO A 295 -28.49 11.53 7.26
CA PRO A 295 -27.91 12.84 7.52
C PRO A 295 -28.09 13.35 8.95
N ASP A 296 -29.04 12.80 9.67
CA ASP A 296 -29.35 13.16 11.06
C ASP A 296 -29.40 11.91 11.94
N ARG A 297 -28.30 11.62 12.60
CA ARG A 297 -28.17 10.46 13.47
C ARG A 297 -28.85 10.63 14.83
N THR A 298 -29.37 11.81 15.15
CA THR A 298 -30.16 12.04 16.38
C THR A 298 -31.58 11.51 16.23
N LYS A 299 -32.05 11.30 14.99
CA LYS A 299 -33.36 10.71 14.71
C LYS A 299 -33.32 9.19 14.78
N SER A 300 -34.46 8.63 15.10
CA SER A 300 -34.74 7.20 15.02
C SER A 300 -35.17 6.78 13.61
N VAL A 301 -35.18 5.48 13.34
CA VAL A 301 -35.75 4.94 12.08
C VAL A 301 -37.21 5.33 11.93
N TYR A 302 -37.99 5.28 13.04
CA TYR A 302 -39.40 5.68 13.07
C TYR A 302 -39.61 7.17 12.72
N GLU A 303 -38.74 8.05 13.15
CA GLU A 303 -38.76 9.49 12.83
C GLU A 303 -38.21 9.80 11.44
N GLY A 304 -37.84 8.79 10.68
CA GLY A 304 -37.36 8.93 9.31
C GLY A 304 -35.90 9.37 9.22
N ALA A 305 -35.01 8.79 10.03
CA ALA A 305 -33.56 9.02 9.92
C ALA A 305 -33.01 8.64 8.53
N ILE A 306 -33.58 7.62 7.87
CA ILE A 306 -33.14 7.11 6.57
C ILE A 306 -33.75 7.96 5.45
N ALA A 307 -32.98 8.90 4.92
CA ALA A 307 -33.43 9.84 3.89
C ALA A 307 -33.81 9.15 2.57
N ALA A 308 -33.15 8.04 2.23
CA ALA A 308 -33.40 7.29 1.00
C ALA A 308 -34.78 6.62 0.94
N TRP A 309 -35.42 6.40 2.08
CA TRP A 309 -36.74 5.77 2.19
C TRP A 309 -37.90 6.76 2.39
N LYS A 310 -37.64 8.08 2.33
CA LYS A 310 -38.69 9.11 2.51
C LYS A 310 -39.61 9.34 1.31
N GLY A 311 -39.19 8.93 0.10
CA GLY A 311 -40.00 9.12 -1.10
C GLY A 311 -41.19 8.17 -1.15
N GLU A 312 -42.34 8.62 -1.69
CA GLU A 312 -43.59 7.82 -1.77
C GLU A 312 -43.35 6.40 -2.30
N ASN A 313 -42.55 6.25 -3.34
CA ASN A 313 -42.22 4.96 -3.93
C ASN A 313 -41.20 4.12 -3.12
N MET A 314 -40.60 4.68 -2.08
CA MET A 314 -39.58 4.03 -1.24
C MET A 314 -40.04 3.80 0.19
N GLN A 315 -41.20 4.33 0.55
CA GLN A 315 -41.80 4.13 1.90
C GLN A 315 -42.09 2.66 2.24
N GLU A 316 -42.33 1.83 1.24
CA GLU A 316 -42.58 0.40 1.44
C GLU A 316 -41.40 -0.29 2.17
N TYR A 317 -40.15 0.09 1.88
CA TYR A 317 -38.97 -0.44 2.57
C TYR A 317 -38.95 -0.05 4.05
N LEU A 318 -39.28 1.22 4.36
CA LEU A 318 -39.39 1.69 5.74
C LEU A 318 -40.54 0.98 6.48
N GLN A 319 -41.73 0.90 5.87
CA GLN A 319 -42.88 0.26 6.48
C GLN A 319 -42.64 -1.23 6.75
N THR A 320 -41.94 -1.91 5.84
CA THR A 320 -41.55 -3.33 6.02
C THR A 320 -40.65 -3.48 7.24
N LEU A 321 -39.64 -2.63 7.41
CA LEU A 321 -38.77 -2.66 8.60
C LEU A 321 -39.58 -2.38 9.87
N LEU A 322 -40.38 -1.32 9.89
CA LEU A 322 -41.17 -0.94 11.06
C LEU A 322 -42.12 -2.05 11.49
N TYR A 323 -42.80 -2.69 10.54
CA TYR A 323 -43.77 -3.78 10.82
C TYR A 323 -43.08 -5.07 11.29
N GLN A 324 -41.88 -5.38 10.76
CA GLN A 324 -41.19 -6.62 11.07
C GLN A 324 -40.23 -6.51 12.27
N ALA A 325 -39.94 -5.30 12.74
CA ALA A 325 -38.90 -5.02 13.74
C ALA A 325 -39.03 -5.83 15.03
N SER A 326 -40.27 -6.07 15.48
CA SER A 326 -40.56 -6.88 16.69
C SER A 326 -40.14 -8.35 16.57
N LYS A 327 -39.99 -8.88 15.34
CA LYS A 327 -39.60 -10.29 15.11
C LYS A 327 -38.09 -10.54 15.33
N PHE A 328 -37.28 -9.50 15.39
CA PHE A 328 -35.87 -9.59 15.61
C PHE A 328 -35.33 -8.51 16.56
N ASP A 329 -36.25 -8.01 17.42
CA ASP A 329 -35.95 -7.06 18.53
C ASP A 329 -35.15 -5.82 18.11
N PHE A 330 -35.54 -5.21 16.99
CA PHE A 330 -34.89 -4.00 16.51
C PHE A 330 -35.50 -2.72 17.09
N PRO A 331 -34.70 -1.82 17.73
CA PRO A 331 -35.22 -0.65 18.45
C PRO A 331 -35.53 0.52 17.51
N ILE A 332 -36.69 0.49 16.84
CA ILE A 332 -37.11 1.49 15.84
C ILE A 332 -37.24 2.93 16.37
N HIS A 333 -37.46 3.10 17.67
CA HIS A 333 -37.64 4.42 18.32
C HIS A 333 -36.32 4.98 18.92
N ARG A 334 -35.27 4.18 18.94
CA ARG A 334 -33.95 4.60 19.41
C ARG A 334 -33.24 5.42 18.34
N SER A 335 -32.55 6.50 18.72
CA SER A 335 -31.76 7.30 17.79
C SER A 335 -30.64 6.46 17.13
N ILE A 336 -30.30 6.78 15.89
CA ILE A 336 -29.26 6.05 15.15
C ILE A 336 -27.91 6.04 15.89
N GLN A 337 -27.54 7.13 16.54
CA GLN A 337 -26.30 7.25 17.31
C GLN A 337 -26.24 6.33 18.56
N GLU A 338 -27.39 5.90 19.08
CA GLU A 338 -27.49 5.03 20.26
C GLU A 338 -27.64 3.54 19.89
N LEU A 339 -27.70 3.22 18.61
CA LEU A 339 -27.72 1.83 18.16
C LEU A 339 -26.38 1.15 18.45
N SER A 340 -26.41 -0.11 18.85
CA SER A 340 -25.20 -0.91 18.92
C SER A 340 -24.58 -1.09 17.51
N PRO A 341 -23.27 -1.35 17.39
CA PRO A 341 -22.62 -1.60 16.10
C PRO A 341 -23.32 -2.71 15.29
N ALA A 342 -23.80 -3.77 15.96
CA ALA A 342 -24.51 -4.85 15.32
C ALA A 342 -25.90 -4.41 14.78
N GLN A 343 -26.63 -3.59 15.55
CA GLN A 343 -27.93 -3.04 15.12
C GLN A 343 -27.73 -2.06 13.95
N TYR A 344 -26.70 -1.21 13.99
CA TYR A 344 -26.37 -0.31 12.89
C TYR A 344 -25.98 -1.08 11.62
N ALA A 345 -25.12 -2.09 11.74
CA ALA A 345 -24.76 -2.95 10.63
C ALA A 345 -25.98 -3.66 10.02
N LEU A 346 -26.95 -4.06 10.85
CA LEU A 346 -28.18 -4.72 10.40
C LEU A 346 -29.05 -3.81 9.50
N LEU A 347 -29.04 -2.48 9.71
CA LEU A 347 -29.72 -1.55 8.79
C LEU A 347 -29.15 -1.63 7.37
N TRP A 348 -27.83 -1.84 7.26
CA TRP A 348 -27.14 -1.93 5.97
C TRP A 348 -27.26 -3.33 5.36
N THR A 349 -27.09 -4.38 6.14
CA THR A 349 -27.09 -5.76 5.62
C THR A 349 -28.48 -6.34 5.42
N GLY A 350 -29.46 -5.90 6.22
CA GLY A 350 -30.79 -6.54 6.25
C GLY A 350 -30.76 -7.92 6.86
N ASN A 351 -31.95 -8.59 6.84
CA ASN A 351 -32.12 -9.96 7.25
C ASN A 351 -33.29 -10.62 6.48
N LYS A 352 -33.72 -11.81 6.88
CA LYS A 352 -34.86 -12.50 6.24
C LYS A 352 -36.22 -11.77 6.34
N TYR A 353 -36.32 -10.74 7.15
CA TYR A 353 -37.56 -9.99 7.39
C TYR A 353 -37.64 -8.66 6.66
N PHE A 354 -36.49 -8.04 6.35
CA PHE A 354 -36.46 -6.79 5.61
C PHE A 354 -35.19 -6.68 4.74
N ILE A 355 -35.28 -5.89 3.69
CA ILE A 355 -34.17 -5.59 2.78
C ILE A 355 -33.34 -4.45 3.37
N GLY A 356 -32.04 -4.70 3.63
CA GLY A 356 -31.11 -3.69 4.11
C GLY A 356 -30.74 -2.68 3.05
N LEU A 357 -30.13 -1.56 3.48
CA LEU A 357 -29.73 -0.47 2.60
C LEU A 357 -28.79 -0.91 1.48
N ASN A 358 -27.89 -1.84 1.72
CA ASN A 358 -26.97 -2.34 0.69
C ASN A 358 -27.74 -3.00 -0.48
N GLU A 359 -28.66 -3.87 -0.19
CA GLU A 359 -29.45 -4.55 -1.23
C GLU A 359 -30.45 -3.60 -1.87
N PHE A 360 -31.04 -2.66 -1.11
CA PHE A 360 -31.87 -1.58 -1.63
C PHE A 360 -31.11 -0.78 -2.71
N PHE A 361 -29.92 -0.27 -2.42
CA PHE A 361 -29.14 0.50 -3.39
C PHE A 361 -28.70 -0.37 -4.57
N LYS A 362 -28.37 -1.63 -4.36
CA LYS A 362 -28.04 -2.56 -5.44
C LYS A 362 -29.23 -2.78 -6.40
N GLN A 363 -30.44 -2.91 -5.87
CA GLN A 363 -31.65 -2.97 -6.70
C GLN A 363 -31.88 -1.68 -7.50
N ILE A 364 -31.64 -0.51 -6.88
CA ILE A 364 -31.72 0.78 -7.58
C ILE A 364 -30.62 0.87 -8.66
N GLU A 365 -29.41 0.40 -8.40
CA GLU A 365 -28.31 0.37 -9.37
C GLU A 365 -28.63 -0.53 -10.58
N SER A 366 -29.28 -1.68 -10.37
CA SER A 366 -29.70 -2.56 -11.47
C SER A 366 -30.74 -1.92 -12.41
N GLN A 367 -31.44 -0.89 -11.95
CA GLN A 367 -32.50 -0.20 -12.68
C GLN A 367 -32.10 1.22 -13.15
N THR A 368 -30.82 1.52 -13.27
CA THR A 368 -30.31 2.85 -13.69
C THR A 368 -30.67 3.23 -15.13
N TYR A 369 -31.25 2.33 -15.92
CA TYR A 369 -31.87 2.68 -17.19
C TYR A 369 -33.08 3.62 -17.04
N LYS A 370 -33.73 3.64 -15.86
CA LYS A 370 -34.79 4.59 -15.52
C LYS A 370 -34.19 5.87 -14.95
N ILE A 371 -34.57 7.02 -15.51
CA ILE A 371 -34.03 8.35 -15.13
C ILE A 371 -34.23 8.62 -13.63
N GLN A 372 -35.39 8.28 -13.09
CA GLN A 372 -35.71 8.49 -11.66
C GLN A 372 -34.74 7.80 -10.71
N TYR A 373 -34.27 6.59 -11.01
CA TYR A 373 -33.31 5.88 -10.18
C TYR A 373 -31.88 6.43 -10.32
N ARG A 374 -31.50 6.92 -11.51
CA ARG A 374 -30.23 7.66 -11.67
C ARG A 374 -30.21 8.93 -10.82
N VAL A 375 -31.29 9.71 -10.81
CA VAL A 375 -31.43 10.89 -9.99
C VAL A 375 -31.42 10.55 -8.50
N LEU A 376 -32.10 9.47 -8.11
CA LEU A 376 -32.09 8.99 -6.72
C LEU A 376 -30.68 8.63 -6.28
N LEU A 377 -29.97 7.79 -7.06
CA LEU A 377 -28.58 7.42 -6.76
C LEU A 377 -27.63 8.62 -6.68
N SER A 378 -27.76 9.59 -7.58
CA SER A 378 -26.86 10.76 -7.58
C SER A 378 -26.96 11.61 -6.32
N ARG A 379 -28.10 11.56 -5.61
CA ARG A 379 -28.30 12.26 -4.31
C ARG A 379 -27.56 11.60 -3.16
N TYR A 380 -27.32 10.28 -3.24
CA TYR A 380 -26.71 9.49 -2.18
C TYR A 380 -25.32 9.00 -2.52
N ARG A 381 -24.80 9.34 -3.72
CA ARG A 381 -23.42 9.06 -4.11
C ARG A 381 -22.49 10.16 -3.62
N GLY A 382 -21.47 9.73 -2.89
CA GLY A 382 -20.40 10.60 -2.39
C GLY A 382 -19.04 9.91 -2.52
N LYS A 383 -18.02 10.55 -1.97
CA LYS A 383 -16.69 9.96 -1.84
C LYS A 383 -16.68 9.05 -0.62
N THR A 384 -16.63 7.76 -0.84
CA THR A 384 -16.57 6.75 0.21
C THR A 384 -15.17 6.11 0.27
N ILE A 385 -14.82 5.56 1.43
CA ILE A 385 -13.56 4.81 1.59
C ILE A 385 -13.57 3.64 0.58
N CYS A 386 -12.45 3.48 -0.12
CA CYS A 386 -12.33 2.37 -1.08
C CYS A 386 -12.41 1.02 -0.36
N PRO A 387 -13.36 0.14 -0.72
CA PRO A 387 -13.55 -1.13 -0.01
C PRO A 387 -12.42 -2.14 -0.26
N ASP A 388 -11.61 -1.97 -1.31
CA ASP A 388 -10.52 -2.89 -1.61
C ASP A 388 -9.26 -2.59 -0.78
N CYS A 389 -8.95 -1.32 -0.55
CA CYS A 389 -7.77 -0.91 0.21
C CYS A 389 -8.09 -0.28 1.57
N ASN A 390 -9.36 -0.15 1.94
CA ASN A 390 -9.81 0.46 3.21
C ASN A 390 -9.13 1.81 3.51
N GLY A 391 -8.92 2.62 2.46
CA GLY A 391 -8.28 3.94 2.59
C GLY A 391 -6.76 3.95 2.56
N THR A 392 -6.08 2.80 2.61
CA THR A 392 -4.61 2.70 2.58
C THR A 392 -3.99 3.11 1.25
N ARG A 393 -4.78 3.17 0.16
CA ARG A 393 -4.39 3.57 -1.20
C ARG A 393 -3.49 2.57 -1.93
N LEU A 394 -3.00 1.55 -1.23
CA LEU A 394 -2.06 0.56 -1.74
C LEU A 394 -2.75 -0.65 -2.36
N ARG A 395 -2.01 -1.31 -3.23
CA ARG A 395 -2.38 -2.63 -3.75
C ARG A 395 -2.54 -3.65 -2.61
N LYS A 396 -3.41 -4.63 -2.81
CA LYS A 396 -3.75 -5.62 -1.78
C LYS A 396 -2.52 -6.40 -1.30
N ASP A 397 -1.63 -6.75 -2.21
CA ASP A 397 -0.44 -7.57 -1.94
C ASP A 397 0.58 -6.89 -1.01
N ALA A 398 0.52 -5.55 -0.89
CA ALA A 398 1.35 -4.81 0.06
C ALA A 398 1.06 -5.20 1.52
N ALA A 399 -0.12 -5.77 1.82
CA ALA A 399 -0.47 -6.28 3.14
C ALA A 399 0.28 -7.57 3.52
N TYR A 400 0.83 -8.28 2.52
CA TYR A 400 1.58 -9.51 2.78
C TYR A 400 3.00 -9.26 3.27
N VAL A 401 3.51 -8.03 3.07
CA VAL A 401 4.85 -7.65 3.51
C VAL A 401 4.76 -7.02 4.89
N LYS A 402 5.44 -7.61 5.86
CA LYS A 402 5.39 -7.18 7.27
C LYS A 402 6.78 -6.93 7.84
N ILE A 403 6.84 -5.99 8.76
CA ILE A 403 7.96 -5.82 9.69
C ILE A 403 7.40 -6.17 11.06
N ALA A 404 8.03 -7.09 11.78
CA ALA A 404 7.43 -7.75 12.92
C ALA A 404 6.04 -8.32 12.55
N ASP A 405 4.96 -7.81 13.12
CA ASP A 405 3.58 -8.26 12.87
C ASP A 405 2.74 -7.31 12.01
N LYS A 406 3.27 -6.13 11.63
CA LYS A 406 2.53 -5.07 10.93
C LYS A 406 2.95 -4.90 9.48
N SER A 407 1.97 -4.77 8.60
CA SER A 407 2.17 -4.34 7.21
C SER A 407 2.25 -2.80 7.13
N ILE A 408 2.74 -2.29 6.00
CA ILE A 408 2.71 -0.84 5.74
C ILE A 408 1.26 -0.30 5.73
N GLN A 409 0.29 -1.13 5.35
CA GLN A 409 -1.13 -0.77 5.37
C GLN A 409 -1.65 -0.59 6.80
N ASP A 410 -1.22 -1.43 7.74
CA ASP A 410 -1.55 -1.28 9.15
C ASP A 410 -0.94 -0.01 9.72
N VAL A 411 0.33 0.24 9.44
CA VAL A 411 1.08 1.40 9.95
C VAL A 411 0.48 2.73 9.47
N VAL A 412 0.06 2.85 8.20
CA VAL A 412 -0.52 4.10 7.69
C VAL A 412 -1.92 4.41 8.22
N LEU A 413 -2.58 3.46 8.85
CA LEU A 413 -3.87 3.62 9.52
C LEU A 413 -3.74 3.88 11.03
N MET A 414 -2.54 3.78 11.59
CA MET A 414 -2.29 4.09 13.02
C MET A 414 -2.43 5.58 13.30
N SER A 415 -2.73 5.89 14.56
CA SER A 415 -2.50 7.24 15.08
C SER A 415 -0.99 7.56 15.12
N ILE A 416 -0.64 8.85 15.18
CA ILE A 416 0.77 9.28 15.29
C ILE A 416 1.44 8.64 16.51
N ASP A 417 0.70 8.60 17.65
CA ASP A 417 1.19 8.04 18.91
C ASP A 417 1.45 6.53 18.79
N ASP A 418 0.50 5.79 18.24
CA ASP A 418 0.64 4.34 18.05
C ASP A 418 1.77 4.00 17.08
N ALA A 419 1.91 4.77 16.00
CA ALA A 419 3.00 4.60 15.05
C ALA A 419 4.37 4.86 15.69
N LEU A 420 4.49 5.92 16.51
CA LEU A 420 5.73 6.21 17.23
C LEU A 420 6.09 5.09 18.21
N LEU A 421 5.13 4.62 19.00
CA LEU A 421 5.33 3.50 19.93
C LEU A 421 5.73 2.21 19.19
N TYR A 422 5.11 1.93 18.06
CA TYR A 422 5.46 0.77 17.23
C TYR A 422 6.92 0.82 16.77
N PHE A 423 7.40 1.95 16.23
CA PHE A 423 8.77 2.07 15.74
C PHE A 423 9.80 2.04 16.87
N GLN A 424 9.51 2.65 18.02
CA GLN A 424 10.38 2.60 19.19
C GLN A 424 10.46 1.20 19.83
N GLY A 425 9.43 0.39 19.67
CA GLY A 425 9.36 -0.98 20.18
C GLY A 425 9.87 -2.05 19.22
N LEU A 426 10.40 -1.69 18.03
CA LEU A 426 10.89 -2.66 17.05
C LEU A 426 12.17 -3.37 17.53
N GLU A 427 12.08 -4.68 17.70
CA GLU A 427 13.23 -5.54 17.90
C GLU A 427 13.77 -5.99 16.53
N LEU A 428 14.95 -5.51 16.16
CA LEU A 428 15.60 -5.77 14.88
C LEU A 428 16.84 -6.63 15.09
N ASP A 429 17.07 -7.59 14.22
CA ASP A 429 18.31 -8.35 14.20
C ASP A 429 19.51 -7.44 13.83
N PRO A 430 20.79 -7.88 14.06
CA PRO A 430 21.97 -7.08 13.78
C PRO A 430 22.11 -6.62 12.32
N HIS A 431 21.63 -7.41 11.37
CA HIS A 431 21.66 -7.05 9.94
C HIS A 431 20.60 -5.99 9.64
N GLN A 432 19.36 -6.20 10.07
CA GLN A 432 18.27 -5.24 9.94
C GLN A 432 18.61 -3.90 10.60
N SER A 433 19.17 -3.93 11.82
CA SER A 433 19.63 -2.73 12.54
C SER A 433 20.67 -1.93 11.76
N LYS A 434 21.61 -2.61 11.10
CA LYS A 434 22.61 -1.96 10.25
C LYS A 434 21.99 -1.33 9.01
N VAL A 435 21.03 -2.01 8.35
CA VAL A 435 20.31 -1.51 7.17
C VAL A 435 19.45 -0.29 7.53
N CYS A 436 18.78 -0.31 8.70
CA CYS A 436 17.84 0.72 9.13
C CYS A 436 18.47 1.87 9.90
N LYS A 437 19.80 1.84 10.13
CA LYS A 437 20.53 2.81 10.95
C LYS A 437 20.20 4.29 10.70
N HIS A 438 19.91 4.64 9.44
CA HIS A 438 19.57 6.01 9.04
C HIS A 438 18.08 6.21 8.72
N ILE A 439 17.31 5.13 8.55
CA ILE A 439 15.90 5.21 8.16
C ILE A 439 15.01 5.35 9.40
N LEU A 440 15.23 4.47 10.38
CA LEU A 440 14.38 4.41 11.57
C LEU A 440 14.44 5.70 12.42
N PRO A 441 15.63 6.28 12.72
CA PRO A 441 15.70 7.54 13.45
C PRO A 441 14.98 8.70 12.76
N GLU A 442 14.99 8.74 11.43
CA GLU A 442 14.28 9.77 10.66
C GLU A 442 12.75 9.65 10.80
N ILE A 443 12.24 8.43 10.79
CA ILE A 443 10.81 8.16 11.01
C ILE A 443 10.42 8.57 12.44
N GLU A 444 11.15 8.12 13.44
CA GLU A 444 10.89 8.42 14.86
C GLU A 444 10.97 9.92 15.14
N GLN A 445 11.97 10.62 14.61
CA GLN A 445 12.14 12.05 14.81
C GLN A 445 10.95 12.83 14.22
N ARG A 446 10.51 12.50 13.01
CA ARG A 446 9.38 13.14 12.36
C ARG A 446 8.06 12.85 13.07
N LEU A 447 7.83 11.61 13.48
CA LEU A 447 6.64 11.24 14.27
C LEU A 447 6.64 11.95 15.62
N SER A 448 7.78 11.97 16.34
CA SER A 448 7.92 12.70 17.61
C SER A 448 7.68 14.21 17.44
N TYR A 449 8.09 14.78 16.31
CA TYR A 449 7.81 16.18 16.02
C TYR A 449 6.31 16.43 15.82
N LEU A 450 5.64 15.58 15.04
CA LEU A 450 4.19 15.67 14.84
C LEU A 450 3.40 15.49 16.14
N GLN A 451 3.86 14.62 17.03
CA GLN A 451 3.23 14.41 18.35
C GLN A 451 3.30 15.66 19.23
N LYS A 452 4.37 16.46 19.13
CA LYS A 452 4.58 17.68 19.92
C LYS A 452 3.82 18.90 19.42
N VAL A 453 3.37 18.88 18.16
CA VAL A 453 2.67 20.00 17.49
C VAL A 453 1.17 19.77 17.45
#